data_4e31fd0b845d6b54fd70cc4e3db7d410
#
_entry.id   4e31fd0b845d6b54fd70cc4e3db7d410
#
_cell.length_a   1.000
_cell.length_b   1.000
_cell.length_c   1.000
_cell.angle_alpha   90.00
_cell.angle_beta   90.00
_cell.angle_gamma   90.00
#
_symmetry.space_group_name_H-M   'P 1'
#
loop_
_entity.id
_entity.type
_entity.pdbx_description
1 polymer ?
#
loop_
_entity_poly.entity_id
_entity_poly.type
_entity_poly.pdbx_seq_one_letter_code
_entity_poly.pdbx_strand_id
1 'polypeptide(L)'
;MTINIRDWQTGGNLKIHELVAAVDRIDRINDEEWKVTLNERKLKELEFHDRDRDKSLQIELAKDPAEFDAMYGNKKYYKTVQRSQAFTQEWMAKNAKGKVFLDYACGNGANAILAAKAGASLSLGFDISPVSVSNARNEAKLENIENIRFFQADAENTKLPDASIDTILCSGMLHHLDLSYTFPEMRRILKPGGRILAVEALDINPLIKLYRMRTPKMRTAFEAKHILSLSEVKFGERFFELQEIRYWHVVGYVAGKFPKLMRPLAIADKFLERIPYVQRLAWIFTFEFYKKPE
;
A
#
# COMPACT_ATOMS: atom_id res chain seq x y z
N MET A 1 -2.51 -17.66 27.95
CA MET A 1 -3.94 -17.74 27.60
C MET A 1 -4.02 -18.33 26.19
N THR A 2 -4.48 -19.57 26.05
CA THR A 2 -4.48 -20.30 24.77
C THR A 2 -5.66 -19.79 23.96
N ILE A 3 -5.39 -19.08 22.88
CA ILE A 3 -6.43 -18.57 21.95
C ILE A 3 -7.08 -19.79 21.32
N ASN A 4 -8.36 -19.98 21.59
CA ASN A 4 -9.17 -21.02 20.96
C ASN A 4 -9.54 -20.55 19.56
N ILE A 5 -8.63 -20.74 18.59
CA ILE A 5 -8.84 -20.43 17.19
C ILE A 5 -9.81 -21.48 16.66
N ARG A 6 -11.11 -21.15 16.63
CA ARG A 6 -12.11 -21.97 15.95
C ARG A 6 -11.67 -22.15 14.50
N ASP A 7 -11.84 -23.37 13.98
CA ASP A 7 -11.51 -23.74 12.59
C ASP A 7 -12.29 -22.90 11.58
N TRP A 8 -11.73 -21.78 11.19
CA TRP A 8 -12.24 -20.95 10.11
C TRP A 8 -11.74 -21.55 8.80
N GLN A 9 -12.64 -22.12 8.03
CA GLN A 9 -12.32 -22.59 6.68
C GLN A 9 -12.17 -21.35 5.77
N THR A 10 -10.97 -21.13 5.26
CA THR A 10 -10.74 -20.25 4.12
C THR A 10 -11.20 -20.98 2.87
N GLY A 11 -11.73 -20.29 1.87
CA GLY A 11 -12.26 -20.90 0.63
C GLY A 11 -11.21 -21.61 -0.27
N GLY A 12 -10.00 -21.83 0.19
CA GLY A 12 -8.97 -22.76 -0.27
C GLY A 12 -8.61 -23.69 0.88
N ASN A 13 -8.05 -24.86 0.61
CA ASN A 13 -7.74 -25.90 1.59
C ASN A 13 -6.77 -25.51 2.73
N LEU A 14 -6.23 -24.28 2.74
CA LEU A 14 -5.27 -23.81 3.76
C LEU A 14 -6.02 -23.22 4.96
N LYS A 15 -5.78 -23.77 6.15
CA LYS A 15 -6.35 -23.26 7.41
C LYS A 15 -5.57 -22.02 7.89
N ILE A 16 -6.23 -21.10 8.59
CA ILE A 16 -5.60 -19.86 9.11
C ILE A 16 -4.36 -20.14 9.94
N HIS A 17 -4.36 -21.18 10.78
CA HIS A 17 -3.20 -21.52 11.59
C HIS A 17 -1.98 -21.98 10.77
N GLU A 18 -2.20 -22.63 9.62
CA GLU A 18 -1.13 -23.02 8.69
C GLU A 18 -0.52 -21.79 8.00
N LEU A 19 -1.37 -20.81 7.63
CA LEU A 19 -0.93 -19.53 7.09
C LEU A 19 -0.13 -18.74 8.13
N VAL A 20 -0.60 -18.66 9.37
CA VAL A 20 0.15 -18.01 10.47
C VAL A 20 1.49 -18.70 10.69
N ALA A 21 1.54 -20.03 10.71
CA ALA A 21 2.80 -20.77 10.83
C ALA A 21 3.75 -20.53 9.63
N ALA A 22 3.21 -20.31 8.42
CA ALA A 22 4.01 -19.94 7.26
C ALA A 22 4.58 -18.52 7.40
N VAL A 23 3.77 -17.56 7.83
CA VAL A 23 4.21 -16.17 8.12
C VAL A 23 5.31 -16.17 9.19
N ASP A 24 5.13 -16.91 10.30
CA ASP A 24 6.11 -17.02 11.37
C ASP A 24 7.45 -17.63 10.88
N ARG A 25 7.42 -18.53 9.89
CA ARG A 25 8.65 -19.06 9.27
C ARG A 25 9.36 -18.03 8.40
N ILE A 26 8.60 -17.26 7.61
CA ILE A 26 9.14 -16.19 6.75
C ILE A 26 9.85 -15.14 7.61
N ASP A 27 9.24 -14.79 8.73
CA ASP A 27 9.70 -13.72 9.63
C ASP A 27 10.90 -14.11 10.53
N ARG A 28 11.39 -15.33 10.45
CA ARG A 28 12.55 -15.79 11.26
C ARG A 28 13.92 -15.38 10.70
N ILE A 29 13.96 -14.87 9.48
CA ILE A 29 15.21 -14.39 8.88
C ILE A 29 15.71 -13.17 9.65
N ASN A 30 16.99 -13.14 9.99
CA ASN A 30 17.59 -11.97 10.62
C ASN A 30 17.95 -10.90 9.59
N ASP A 31 18.18 -9.66 10.03
CA ASP A 31 18.38 -8.51 9.14
C ASP A 31 19.59 -8.66 8.20
N GLU A 32 20.68 -9.28 8.65
CA GLU A 32 21.89 -9.50 7.82
C GLU A 32 21.62 -10.54 6.72
N GLU A 33 20.99 -11.66 7.08
CA GLU A 33 20.56 -12.67 6.13
C GLU A 33 19.54 -12.09 5.14
N TRP A 34 18.62 -11.24 5.62
CA TRP A 34 17.64 -10.57 4.80
C TRP A 34 18.29 -9.70 3.72
N LYS A 35 19.22 -8.82 4.08
CA LYS A 35 19.92 -7.93 3.15
C LYS A 35 20.62 -8.69 2.04
N VAL A 36 21.23 -9.84 2.34
CA VAL A 36 21.90 -10.69 1.34
C VAL A 36 20.94 -11.25 0.29
N THR A 37 19.66 -11.40 0.61
CA THR A 37 18.65 -11.87 -0.36
C THR A 37 18.22 -10.80 -1.36
N LEU A 38 18.52 -9.53 -1.09
CA LEU A 38 18.05 -8.38 -1.87
C LEU A 38 19.09 -7.96 -2.93
N ASN A 39 18.60 -7.60 -4.12
CA ASN A 39 19.44 -6.95 -5.11
C ASN A 39 19.67 -5.46 -4.77
N GLU A 40 20.60 -4.80 -5.49
CA GLU A 40 20.99 -3.40 -5.23
C GLU A 40 19.78 -2.43 -5.25
N ARG A 41 18.81 -2.61 -6.16
CA ARG A 41 17.61 -1.77 -6.21
C ARG A 41 16.80 -1.90 -4.92
N LYS A 42 16.52 -3.14 -4.50
CA LYS A 42 15.73 -3.43 -3.29
C LYS A 42 16.44 -2.98 -2.02
N LEU A 43 17.77 -3.06 -1.97
CA LEU A 43 18.55 -2.50 -0.86
C LEU A 43 18.38 -0.99 -0.76
N LYS A 44 18.40 -0.26 -1.88
CA LYS A 44 18.16 1.19 -1.89
C LYS A 44 16.73 1.55 -1.44
N GLU A 45 15.72 0.76 -1.84
CA GLU A 45 14.35 0.93 -1.36
C GLU A 45 14.26 0.66 0.15
N LEU A 46 14.87 -0.42 0.64
CA LEU A 46 14.93 -0.73 2.07
C LEU A 46 15.55 0.43 2.86
N GLU A 47 16.74 0.90 2.47
CA GLU A 47 17.45 1.99 3.15
C GLU A 47 16.64 3.29 3.15
N PHE A 48 15.95 3.59 2.03
CA PHE A 48 15.08 4.75 1.93
C PHE A 48 13.90 4.65 2.90
N HIS A 49 13.21 3.52 2.92
CA HIS A 49 12.04 3.32 3.77
C HIS A 49 12.39 3.21 5.25
N ASP A 50 13.51 2.58 5.61
CA ASP A 50 14.03 2.57 6.98
C ASP A 50 14.23 3.99 7.49
N ARG A 51 14.94 4.82 6.72
CA ARG A 51 15.16 6.23 7.05
C ARG A 51 13.86 7.03 7.11
N ASP A 52 12.95 6.85 6.14
CA ASP A 52 11.67 7.59 6.11
C ASP A 52 10.77 7.24 7.31
N ARG A 53 10.87 6.01 7.82
CA ARG A 53 10.04 5.50 8.94
C ARG A 53 10.70 5.60 10.31
N ASP A 54 11.97 5.99 10.38
CA ASP A 54 12.68 6.19 11.66
C ASP A 54 12.13 7.42 12.38
N LYS A 55 11.38 7.15 13.47
CA LYS A 55 10.76 8.21 14.29
C LYS A 55 11.79 9.10 14.98
N SER A 56 12.93 8.54 15.36
CA SER A 56 14.01 9.28 16.03
C SER A 56 14.63 10.29 15.07
N LEU A 57 14.92 9.85 13.85
CA LEU A 57 15.43 10.72 12.79
C LEU A 57 14.42 11.80 12.40
N GLN A 58 13.14 11.47 12.31
CA GLN A 58 12.09 12.47 12.03
C GLN A 58 12.03 13.57 13.11
N ILE A 59 12.19 13.20 14.38
CA ILE A 59 12.23 14.16 15.50
C ILE A 59 13.47 15.05 15.39
N GLU A 60 14.62 14.50 15.04
CA GLU A 60 15.84 15.24 14.86
C GLU A 60 15.74 16.22 13.70
N LEU A 61 15.32 15.77 12.53
CA LEU A 61 15.12 16.62 11.35
C LEU A 61 14.08 17.73 11.56
N ALA A 62 13.09 17.51 12.43
CA ALA A 62 12.11 18.53 12.76
C ALA A 62 12.71 19.75 13.46
N LYS A 63 13.95 19.68 13.95
CA LYS A 63 14.70 20.82 14.52
C LYS A 63 15.19 21.79 13.45
N ASP A 64 15.37 21.33 12.21
CA ASP A 64 15.67 22.15 11.01
C ASP A 64 14.48 22.13 10.05
N PRO A 65 13.63 23.20 10.05
CA PRO A 65 12.44 23.25 9.18
C PRO A 65 12.74 23.16 7.69
N ALA A 66 13.90 23.65 7.23
CA ALA A 66 14.27 23.62 5.83
C ALA A 66 14.65 22.19 5.38
N GLU A 67 15.40 21.48 6.20
CA GLU A 67 15.77 20.09 5.96
C GLU A 67 14.54 19.17 6.08
N PHE A 68 13.69 19.38 7.07
CA PHE A 68 12.43 18.67 7.22
C PHE A 68 11.51 18.86 6.00
N ASP A 69 11.31 20.10 5.51
CA ASP A 69 10.49 20.34 4.32
C ASP A 69 11.11 19.75 3.04
N ALA A 70 12.43 19.70 2.94
CA ALA A 70 13.11 19.07 1.82
C ALA A 70 12.87 17.55 1.74
N MET A 71 12.66 16.86 2.86
CA MET A 71 12.41 15.42 2.92
C MET A 71 10.91 15.08 3.04
N TYR A 72 10.15 15.86 3.78
CA TYR A 72 8.77 15.55 4.17
C TYR A 72 7.74 16.61 3.73
N GLY A 73 8.13 17.60 2.95
CA GLY A 73 7.26 18.70 2.55
C GLY A 73 6.06 18.31 1.69
N ASN A 74 6.04 17.07 1.17
CA ASN A 74 4.88 16.49 0.49
C ASN A 74 3.77 16.04 1.45
N LYS A 75 4.06 15.81 2.75
CA LYS A 75 3.05 15.36 3.74
C LYS A 75 1.82 16.28 3.83
N LYS A 76 1.98 17.58 3.57
CA LYS A 76 0.87 18.54 3.53
C LYS A 76 -0.17 18.24 2.45
N TYR A 77 0.24 17.64 1.34
CA TYR A 77 -0.67 17.28 0.25
C TYR A 77 -1.48 16.03 0.57
N TYR A 78 -0.92 15.07 1.32
CA TYR A 78 -1.65 13.87 1.74
C TYR A 78 -2.83 14.17 2.69
N LYS A 79 -2.88 15.38 3.30
CA LYS A 79 -4.06 15.83 4.04
C LYS A 79 -5.26 16.15 3.14
N THR A 80 -5.05 16.29 1.83
CA THR A 80 -6.12 16.63 0.86
C THR A 80 -6.79 15.41 0.23
N VAL A 81 -6.25 14.19 0.45
CA VAL A 81 -6.72 12.96 -0.22
C VAL A 81 -7.88 12.24 0.51
N GLN A 82 -8.65 12.97 1.31
CA GLN A 82 -9.71 12.41 2.17
C GLN A 82 -10.76 11.59 1.39
N ARG A 83 -11.09 11.97 0.15
CA ARG A 83 -12.12 11.28 -0.64
C ARG A 83 -11.64 9.91 -1.14
N SER A 84 -10.42 9.82 -1.64
CA SER A 84 -9.84 8.53 -2.03
C SER A 84 -9.57 7.65 -0.80
N GLN A 85 -9.18 8.25 0.33
CA GLN A 85 -9.03 7.51 1.60
C GLN A 85 -10.37 6.95 2.08
N ALA A 86 -11.44 7.76 2.08
CA ALA A 86 -12.77 7.29 2.47
C ALA A 86 -13.25 6.13 1.58
N PHE A 87 -13.06 6.24 0.26
CA PHE A 87 -13.37 5.16 -0.67
C PHE A 87 -12.57 3.89 -0.35
N THR A 88 -11.27 4.01 -0.09
CA THR A 88 -10.41 2.87 0.25
C THR A 88 -10.85 2.20 1.54
N GLN A 89 -11.20 2.98 2.56
CA GLN A 89 -11.70 2.46 3.85
C GLN A 89 -13.04 1.74 3.68
N GLU A 90 -13.97 2.31 2.89
CA GLU A 90 -15.25 1.69 2.58
C GLU A 90 -15.07 0.37 1.81
N TRP A 91 -14.19 0.36 0.80
CA TRP A 91 -13.84 -0.83 0.06
C TRP A 91 -13.24 -1.92 0.96
N MET A 92 -12.29 -1.55 1.86
CA MET A 92 -11.72 -2.48 2.84
C MET A 92 -12.77 -3.05 3.77
N ALA A 93 -13.62 -2.20 4.35
CA ALA A 93 -14.68 -2.65 5.26
C ALA A 93 -15.60 -3.69 4.61
N LYS A 94 -15.89 -3.51 3.31
CA LYS A 94 -16.71 -4.44 2.53
C LYS A 94 -15.99 -5.75 2.20
N ASN A 95 -14.70 -5.69 1.85
CA ASN A 95 -13.97 -6.81 1.26
C ASN A 95 -13.05 -7.54 2.26
N ALA A 96 -12.78 -6.98 3.45
CA ALA A 96 -11.95 -7.61 4.48
C ALA A 96 -12.75 -8.44 5.48
N LYS A 97 -14.01 -8.12 5.72
CA LYS A 97 -14.83 -8.79 6.75
C LYS A 97 -14.95 -10.30 6.51
N GLY A 98 -14.51 -11.08 7.50
CA GLY A 98 -14.53 -12.56 7.45
C GLY A 98 -13.53 -13.16 6.46
N LYS A 99 -12.56 -12.38 5.95
CA LYS A 99 -11.58 -12.75 4.93
C LYS A 99 -10.15 -12.69 5.46
N VAL A 100 -9.23 -13.34 4.75
CA VAL A 100 -7.80 -13.10 4.92
C VAL A 100 -7.43 -11.88 4.07
N PHE A 101 -7.09 -10.81 4.76
CA PHE A 101 -6.71 -9.53 4.15
C PHE A 101 -5.20 -9.36 4.17
N LEU A 102 -4.63 -8.79 3.12
CA LEU A 102 -3.20 -8.46 3.03
C LEU A 102 -3.02 -6.99 2.64
N ASP A 103 -2.36 -6.22 3.51
CA ASP A 103 -1.79 -4.90 3.20
C ASP A 103 -0.40 -5.11 2.58
N TYR A 104 -0.30 -4.90 1.28
CA TYR A 104 0.87 -5.24 0.48
C TYR A 104 1.88 -4.11 0.51
N ALA A 105 3.08 -4.33 1.10
CA ALA A 105 4.05 -3.31 1.48
C ALA A 105 3.41 -2.24 2.41
N CYS A 106 3.07 -2.69 3.61
CA CYS A 106 2.14 -2.02 4.53
C CYS A 106 2.69 -0.76 5.22
N GLY A 107 3.97 -0.43 5.07
CA GLY A 107 4.61 0.61 5.87
C GLY A 107 4.38 0.39 7.36
N ASN A 108 3.89 1.41 8.05
CA ASN A 108 3.57 1.33 9.49
C ASN A 108 2.24 0.61 9.80
N GLY A 109 1.63 -0.11 8.85
CA GLY A 109 0.53 -1.06 9.09
C GLY A 109 -0.86 -0.47 9.26
N ALA A 110 -1.08 0.81 8.94
CA ALA A 110 -2.35 1.48 9.21
C ALA A 110 -3.56 0.80 8.53
N ASN A 111 -3.42 0.37 7.27
CA ASN A 111 -4.52 -0.28 6.55
C ASN A 111 -4.77 -1.71 7.07
N ALA A 112 -3.71 -2.47 7.40
CA ALA A 112 -3.87 -3.79 8.00
C ALA A 112 -4.59 -3.70 9.35
N ILE A 113 -4.27 -2.69 10.17
CA ILE A 113 -4.95 -2.41 11.45
C ILE A 113 -6.43 -2.09 11.22
N LEU A 114 -6.74 -1.23 10.24
CA LEU A 114 -8.12 -0.91 9.89
C LEU A 114 -8.90 -2.13 9.39
N ALA A 115 -8.28 -3.00 8.57
CA ALA A 115 -8.91 -4.22 8.10
C ALA A 115 -9.18 -5.23 9.22
N ALA A 116 -8.24 -5.37 10.17
CA ALA A 116 -8.44 -6.19 11.37
C ALA A 116 -9.63 -5.71 12.20
N LYS A 117 -9.73 -4.39 12.44
CA LYS A 117 -10.86 -3.75 13.14
C LYS A 117 -12.17 -3.88 12.37
N ALA A 118 -12.13 -3.89 11.03
CA ALA A 118 -13.31 -4.11 10.19
C ALA A 118 -13.80 -5.57 10.20
N GLY A 119 -13.12 -6.46 10.94
CA GLY A 119 -13.53 -7.85 11.14
C GLY A 119 -12.93 -8.83 10.14
N ALA A 120 -11.74 -8.57 9.62
CA ALA A 120 -10.97 -9.59 8.89
C ALA A 120 -10.78 -10.83 9.78
N SER A 121 -10.88 -12.03 9.19
CA SER A 121 -10.57 -13.27 9.93
C SER A 121 -9.09 -13.33 10.30
N LEU A 122 -8.23 -12.83 9.41
CA LEU A 122 -6.82 -12.57 9.64
C LEU A 122 -6.42 -11.38 8.78
N SER A 123 -5.80 -10.38 9.38
CA SER A 123 -5.16 -9.29 8.68
C SER A 123 -3.66 -9.50 8.67
N LEU A 124 -3.06 -9.39 7.50
CA LEU A 124 -1.62 -9.50 7.28
C LEU A 124 -1.08 -8.17 6.76
N GLY A 125 0.12 -7.81 7.17
CA GLY A 125 0.88 -6.74 6.57
C GLY A 125 2.34 -7.16 6.46
N PHE A 126 2.97 -6.87 5.34
CA PHE A 126 4.41 -7.03 5.22
C PHE A 126 5.06 -5.79 4.63
N ASP A 127 6.32 -5.60 4.90
CA ASP A 127 7.14 -4.56 4.31
C ASP A 127 8.58 -5.05 4.12
N ILE A 128 9.32 -4.42 3.21
CA ILE A 128 10.73 -4.70 3.01
C ILE A 128 11.57 -4.15 4.18
N SER A 129 11.09 -3.09 4.83
CA SER A 129 11.73 -2.36 5.92
C SER A 129 11.44 -3.01 7.28
N PRO A 130 12.45 -3.50 8.02
CA PRO A 130 12.26 -3.99 9.38
C PRO A 130 11.81 -2.88 10.34
N VAL A 131 12.18 -1.63 10.09
CA VAL A 131 11.71 -0.46 10.86
C VAL A 131 10.20 -0.28 10.70
N SER A 132 9.69 -0.35 9.47
CA SER A 132 8.24 -0.32 9.18
C SER A 132 7.50 -1.43 9.91
N VAL A 133 7.97 -2.67 9.79
CA VAL A 133 7.36 -3.84 10.43
C VAL A 133 7.34 -3.72 11.96
N SER A 134 8.45 -3.25 12.56
CA SER A 134 8.54 -2.99 14.01
C SER A 134 7.53 -1.93 14.46
N ASN A 135 7.43 -0.81 13.72
CA ASN A 135 6.44 0.24 13.99
C ASN A 135 5.01 -0.31 13.93
N ALA A 136 4.68 -1.10 12.89
CA ALA A 136 3.37 -1.68 12.68
C ALA A 136 2.97 -2.65 13.82
N ARG A 137 3.92 -3.49 14.26
CA ARG A 137 3.73 -4.40 15.41
C ARG A 137 3.46 -3.65 16.71
N ASN A 138 4.23 -2.58 16.95
CA ASN A 138 4.05 -1.74 18.14
C ASN A 138 2.68 -1.07 18.15
N GLU A 139 2.23 -0.54 17.01
CA GLU A 139 0.91 0.09 16.89
C GLU A 139 -0.23 -0.92 17.12
N ALA A 140 -0.17 -2.09 16.49
CA ALA A 140 -1.16 -3.14 16.70
C ALA A 140 -1.22 -3.63 18.16
N LYS A 141 -0.06 -3.70 18.83
CA LYS A 141 0.03 -4.05 20.26
C LYS A 141 -0.61 -2.98 21.14
N LEU A 142 -0.35 -1.70 20.87
CA LEU A 142 -0.95 -0.57 21.60
C LEU A 142 -2.49 -0.57 21.48
N GLU A 143 -3.01 -0.98 20.33
CA GLU A 143 -4.43 -1.06 20.06
C GLU A 143 -5.07 -2.41 20.46
N ASN A 144 -4.30 -3.34 21.04
CA ASN A 144 -4.73 -4.68 21.50
C ASN A 144 -5.40 -5.50 20.39
N ILE A 145 -4.86 -5.48 19.16
CA ILE A 145 -5.40 -6.21 18.01
C ILE A 145 -4.77 -7.62 17.95
N GLU A 146 -5.57 -8.66 17.99
CA GLU A 146 -5.10 -10.06 18.04
C GLU A 146 -5.09 -10.74 16.66
N ASN A 147 -6.06 -10.42 15.80
CA ASN A 147 -6.26 -11.01 14.47
C ASN A 147 -5.37 -10.38 13.39
N ILE A 148 -4.14 -9.99 13.75
CA ILE A 148 -3.20 -9.35 12.84
C ILE A 148 -1.80 -9.97 12.97
N ARG A 149 -1.06 -10.02 11.84
CA ARG A 149 0.37 -10.36 11.82
C ARG A 149 1.11 -9.44 10.87
N PHE A 150 2.30 -8.99 11.30
CA PHE A 150 3.23 -8.24 10.48
C PHE A 150 4.54 -9.02 10.33
N PHE A 151 5.11 -9.00 9.13
CA PHE A 151 6.34 -9.74 8.83
C PHE A 151 7.16 -9.02 7.76
N GLN A 152 8.44 -9.32 7.72
CA GLN A 152 9.35 -8.80 6.71
C GLN A 152 9.31 -9.68 5.46
N ALA A 153 9.08 -9.07 4.28
CA ALA A 153 9.06 -9.81 3.02
C ALA A 153 9.37 -8.92 1.81
N ASP A 154 9.83 -9.57 0.75
CA ASP A 154 10.00 -8.96 -0.58
C ASP A 154 8.69 -9.03 -1.36
N ALA A 155 8.17 -7.88 -1.77
CA ALA A 155 6.93 -7.77 -2.52
C ALA A 155 6.95 -8.48 -3.90
N GLU A 156 8.13 -8.73 -4.46
CA GLU A 156 8.30 -9.47 -5.71
C GLU A 156 8.43 -11.00 -5.49
N ASN A 157 8.54 -11.43 -4.23
CA ASN A 157 8.64 -12.85 -3.84
C ASN A 157 8.33 -13.01 -2.34
N THR A 158 7.06 -12.95 -1.97
CA THR A 158 6.60 -12.89 -0.57
C THR A 158 6.84 -14.17 0.24
N LYS A 159 7.05 -15.31 -0.44
CA LYS A 159 7.09 -16.65 0.17
C LYS A 159 5.79 -17.09 0.84
N LEU A 160 4.72 -16.31 0.72
CA LEU A 160 3.39 -16.74 1.18
C LEU A 160 2.91 -17.96 0.39
N PRO A 161 2.09 -18.83 0.98
CA PRO A 161 1.49 -19.98 0.28
C PRO A 161 0.59 -19.54 -0.89
N ASP A 162 0.50 -20.39 -1.91
CA ASP A 162 -0.40 -20.18 -3.04
C ASP A 162 -1.86 -20.08 -2.58
N ALA A 163 -2.65 -19.26 -3.26
CA ALA A 163 -4.08 -19.11 -3.01
C ALA A 163 -4.45 -19.00 -1.52
N SER A 164 -3.66 -18.23 -0.76
CA SER A 164 -3.84 -18.06 0.69
C SER A 164 -4.56 -16.78 1.08
N ILE A 165 -4.63 -15.78 0.18
CA ILE A 165 -5.15 -14.43 0.45
C ILE A 165 -6.49 -14.24 -0.28
N ASP A 166 -7.48 -13.67 0.40
CA ASP A 166 -8.79 -13.34 -0.19
C ASP A 166 -8.80 -11.93 -0.79
N THR A 167 -8.12 -10.99 -0.13
CA THR A 167 -8.18 -9.56 -0.48
C THR A 167 -6.82 -8.91 -0.28
N ILE A 168 -6.35 -8.17 -1.29
CA ILE A 168 -5.09 -7.42 -1.26
C ILE A 168 -5.40 -5.93 -1.39
N LEU A 169 -4.74 -5.11 -0.60
CA LEU A 169 -4.65 -3.66 -0.78
C LEU A 169 -3.21 -3.27 -1.10
N CYS A 170 -3.03 -2.47 -2.15
CA CYS A 170 -1.78 -1.81 -2.52
C CYS A 170 -1.98 -0.30 -2.38
N SER A 171 -1.26 0.36 -1.49
CA SER A 171 -1.46 1.79 -1.25
C SER A 171 -0.15 2.58 -1.36
N GLY A 172 0.06 3.21 -2.52
CA GLY A 172 1.22 4.05 -2.80
C GLY A 172 2.54 3.27 -2.81
N MET A 173 2.55 2.05 -3.38
CA MET A 173 3.71 1.17 -3.31
C MET A 173 4.09 0.48 -4.64
N LEU A 174 3.15 0.34 -5.59
CA LEU A 174 3.43 -0.37 -6.85
C LEU A 174 4.51 0.32 -7.69
N HIS A 175 4.63 1.63 -7.58
CA HIS A 175 5.63 2.42 -8.28
C HIS A 175 7.07 2.22 -7.74
N HIS A 176 7.27 1.51 -6.62
CA HIS A 176 8.56 1.08 -6.10
C HIS A 176 8.99 -0.30 -6.62
N LEU A 177 8.11 -1.04 -7.30
CA LEU A 177 8.28 -2.44 -7.64
C LEU A 177 8.46 -2.69 -9.14
N ASP A 178 9.10 -3.80 -9.46
CA ASP A 178 9.05 -4.37 -10.80
C ASP A 178 7.75 -5.20 -10.95
N LEU A 179 6.81 -4.63 -11.68
CA LEU A 179 5.48 -5.23 -11.85
C LEU A 179 5.51 -6.55 -12.65
N SER A 180 6.61 -6.83 -13.38
CA SER A 180 6.78 -8.10 -14.08
C SER A 180 6.98 -9.29 -13.12
N TYR A 181 7.42 -9.04 -11.88
CA TYR A 181 7.50 -10.02 -10.79
C TYR A 181 6.31 -9.88 -9.83
N THR A 182 5.88 -8.64 -9.56
CA THR A 182 4.86 -8.36 -8.55
C THR A 182 3.48 -8.89 -8.94
N PHE A 183 3.02 -8.68 -10.17
CA PHE A 183 1.69 -9.17 -10.58
C PHE A 183 1.59 -10.70 -10.64
N PRO A 184 2.60 -11.45 -11.17
CA PRO A 184 2.63 -12.91 -11.02
C PRO A 184 2.58 -13.36 -9.55
N GLU A 185 3.35 -12.72 -8.66
CA GLU A 185 3.36 -13.05 -7.24
C GLU A 185 2.00 -12.79 -6.57
N MET A 186 1.40 -11.62 -6.81
CA MET A 186 0.04 -11.33 -6.34
C MET A 186 -0.98 -12.37 -6.87
N ARG A 187 -0.89 -12.74 -8.16
CA ARG A 187 -1.76 -13.77 -8.73
C ARG A 187 -1.57 -15.12 -8.05
N ARG A 188 -0.33 -15.49 -7.72
CA ARG A 188 -0.01 -16.76 -7.07
C ARG A 188 -0.65 -16.84 -5.69
N ILE A 189 -0.47 -15.81 -4.86
CA ILE A 189 -0.96 -15.80 -3.46
C ILE A 189 -2.45 -15.52 -3.34
N LEU A 190 -3.06 -14.83 -4.32
CA LEU A 190 -4.48 -14.50 -4.31
C LEU A 190 -5.32 -15.73 -4.65
N LYS A 191 -6.35 -16.01 -3.88
CA LYS A 191 -7.33 -17.06 -4.15
C LYS A 191 -8.11 -16.79 -5.43
N PRO A 192 -8.59 -17.84 -6.13
CA PRO A 192 -9.65 -17.67 -7.11
C PRO A 192 -10.85 -16.93 -6.49
N GLY A 193 -11.40 -15.93 -7.20
CA GLY A 193 -12.43 -15.04 -6.65
C GLY A 193 -11.92 -13.93 -5.75
N GLY A 194 -10.61 -13.84 -5.53
CA GLY A 194 -9.97 -12.79 -4.73
C GLY A 194 -9.90 -11.43 -5.46
N ARG A 195 -9.72 -10.38 -4.70
CA ARG A 195 -9.73 -8.98 -5.17
C ARG A 195 -8.49 -8.23 -4.74
N ILE A 196 -8.06 -7.30 -5.59
CA ILE A 196 -6.98 -6.36 -5.33
C ILE A 196 -7.52 -4.96 -5.53
N LEU A 197 -7.33 -4.06 -4.57
CA LEU A 197 -7.45 -2.63 -4.78
C LEU A 197 -6.07 -2.01 -4.77
N ALA A 198 -5.76 -1.23 -5.80
CA ALA A 198 -4.56 -0.39 -5.82
C ALA A 198 -4.97 1.09 -5.73
N VAL A 199 -4.21 1.85 -4.96
CA VAL A 199 -4.36 3.29 -4.74
C VAL A 199 -3.01 3.93 -5.03
N GLU A 200 -2.87 4.62 -6.16
CA GLU A 200 -1.57 5.05 -6.66
C GLU A 200 -1.58 6.49 -7.20
N ALA A 201 -0.41 7.10 -7.25
CA ALA A 201 -0.24 8.35 -7.96
C ALA A 201 -0.22 8.11 -9.47
N LEU A 202 -0.93 8.97 -10.23
CA LEU A 202 -1.04 8.86 -11.68
C LEU A 202 0.00 9.75 -12.38
N ASP A 203 0.69 9.17 -13.37
CA ASP A 203 1.77 9.84 -14.13
C ASP A 203 1.26 10.65 -15.35
N ILE A 204 0.19 11.41 -15.24
CA ILE A 204 -0.30 12.20 -16.39
C ILE A 204 -0.24 13.71 -16.10
N ASN A 205 -0.49 14.13 -14.86
CA ASN A 205 -0.58 15.54 -14.50
C ASN A 205 0.78 16.26 -14.62
N PRO A 206 0.93 17.24 -15.54
CA PRO A 206 2.21 17.90 -15.78
C PRO A 206 2.70 18.74 -14.59
N LEU A 207 1.76 19.30 -13.79
CA LEU A 207 2.12 20.07 -12.59
C LEU A 207 2.70 19.17 -11.49
N ILE A 208 2.15 17.98 -11.35
CA ILE A 208 2.65 16.98 -10.41
C ILE A 208 4.01 16.46 -10.86
N LYS A 209 4.19 16.20 -12.17
CA LYS A 209 5.50 15.84 -12.73
C LYS A 209 6.55 16.93 -12.44
N LEU A 210 6.23 18.18 -12.70
CA LEU A 210 7.12 19.30 -12.44
C LEU A 210 7.48 19.41 -10.95
N TYR A 211 6.50 19.24 -10.06
CA TYR A 211 6.75 19.21 -8.62
C TYR A 211 7.69 18.06 -8.23
N ARG A 212 7.46 16.86 -8.75
CA ARG A 212 8.29 15.67 -8.45
C ARG A 212 9.73 15.86 -8.94
N MET A 213 9.92 16.45 -10.11
CA MET A 213 11.27 16.78 -10.64
C MET A 213 12.03 17.78 -9.76
N ARG A 214 11.32 18.71 -9.09
CA ARG A 214 11.92 19.72 -8.20
C ARG A 214 12.14 19.22 -6.77
N THR A 215 11.66 18.03 -6.43
CA THR A 215 11.76 17.47 -5.07
C THR A 215 12.39 16.05 -5.07
N PRO A 216 13.63 15.89 -5.61
CA PRO A 216 14.23 14.56 -5.78
C PRO A 216 14.56 13.87 -4.45
N LYS A 217 14.86 14.62 -3.38
CA LYS A 217 15.20 14.06 -2.05
C LYS A 217 14.04 13.30 -1.39
N MET A 218 12.79 13.49 -1.86
CA MET A 218 11.60 12.85 -1.33
C MET A 218 11.35 11.46 -1.94
N ARG A 219 12.25 10.93 -2.78
CA ARG A 219 12.02 9.72 -3.59
C ARG A 219 13.31 8.94 -3.80
N THR A 220 13.15 7.64 -4.08
CA THR A 220 14.25 6.85 -4.63
C THR A 220 14.47 7.18 -6.11
N ALA A 221 15.64 6.84 -6.64
CA ALA A 221 15.95 7.02 -8.05
C ALA A 221 15.07 6.12 -8.95
N PHE A 222 14.62 4.99 -8.43
CA PHE A 222 13.70 4.08 -9.11
C PHE A 222 12.29 4.67 -9.17
N GLU A 223 11.71 5.05 -8.02
CA GLU A 223 10.39 5.70 -7.92
C GLU A 223 10.28 6.92 -8.85
N ALA A 224 11.33 7.75 -8.93
CA ALA A 224 11.32 8.95 -9.76
C ALA A 224 11.06 8.66 -11.24
N LYS A 225 11.38 7.44 -11.72
CA LYS A 225 11.25 7.00 -13.12
C LYS A 225 10.04 6.09 -13.36
N HIS A 226 9.42 5.53 -12.32
CA HIS A 226 8.43 4.44 -12.42
C HIS A 226 7.09 4.78 -11.78
N ILE A 227 6.64 6.05 -11.93
CA ILE A 227 5.28 6.42 -11.52
C ILE A 227 4.29 5.65 -12.40
N LEU A 228 3.21 5.15 -11.78
CA LEU A 228 2.22 4.36 -12.50
C LEU A 228 1.46 5.20 -13.53
N SER A 229 1.26 4.60 -14.70
CA SER A 229 0.38 5.08 -15.75
C SER A 229 -0.71 4.04 -16.05
N LEU A 230 -1.59 4.34 -16.97
CA LEU A 230 -2.61 3.39 -17.42
C LEU A 230 -2.03 2.19 -18.18
N SER A 231 -0.78 2.28 -18.66
CA SER A 231 -0.08 1.13 -19.29
C SER A 231 0.22 0.02 -18.29
N GLU A 232 0.59 0.36 -17.05
CA GLU A 232 0.81 -0.62 -15.99
C GLU A 232 -0.50 -1.32 -15.57
N VAL A 233 -1.63 -0.58 -15.56
CA VAL A 233 -2.95 -1.20 -15.35
C VAL A 233 -3.25 -2.19 -16.48
N LYS A 234 -3.05 -1.77 -17.75
CA LYS A 234 -3.23 -2.66 -18.91
C LYS A 234 -2.28 -3.87 -18.87
N PHE A 235 -1.07 -3.70 -18.36
CA PHE A 235 -0.17 -4.84 -18.17
C PHE A 235 -0.73 -5.82 -17.13
N GLY A 236 -1.34 -5.31 -16.04
CA GLY A 236 -2.00 -6.12 -15.01
C GLY A 236 -3.19 -6.95 -15.51
N GLU A 237 -3.86 -6.51 -16.59
CA GLU A 237 -4.96 -7.26 -17.21
C GLU A 237 -4.52 -8.62 -17.81
N ARG A 238 -3.21 -8.86 -17.97
CA ARG A 238 -2.66 -10.18 -18.31
C ARG A 238 -2.82 -11.21 -17.20
N PHE A 239 -2.95 -10.74 -15.96
CA PHE A 239 -3.00 -11.58 -14.76
C PHE A 239 -4.38 -11.55 -14.09
N PHE A 240 -5.13 -10.47 -14.28
CA PHE A 240 -6.38 -10.20 -13.58
C PHE A 240 -7.42 -9.61 -14.52
N GLU A 241 -8.68 -9.65 -14.11
CA GLU A 241 -9.75 -8.89 -14.75
C GLU A 241 -9.86 -7.52 -14.09
N LEU A 242 -9.73 -6.46 -14.89
CA LEU A 242 -9.96 -5.09 -14.44
C LEU A 242 -11.46 -4.88 -14.22
N GLN A 243 -11.85 -4.50 -13.00
CA GLN A 243 -13.24 -4.25 -12.64
C GLN A 243 -13.59 -2.77 -12.77
N GLU A 244 -12.71 -1.89 -12.26
CA GLU A 244 -12.99 -0.46 -12.21
C GLU A 244 -11.68 0.33 -12.14
N ILE A 245 -11.70 1.55 -12.75
CA ILE A 245 -10.71 2.61 -12.51
C ILE A 245 -11.47 3.85 -12.04
N ARG A 246 -11.02 4.48 -10.95
CA ARG A 246 -11.50 5.78 -10.48
C ARG A 246 -10.36 6.78 -10.38
N TYR A 247 -10.68 8.04 -10.63
CA TYR A 247 -9.75 9.15 -10.59
C TYR A 247 -10.12 10.09 -9.45
N TRP A 248 -9.10 10.63 -8.75
CA TRP A 248 -9.27 11.41 -7.54
C TRP A 248 -8.35 12.62 -7.52
N HIS A 249 -8.89 13.75 -7.02
CA HIS A 249 -8.07 14.94 -6.72
C HIS A 249 -7.44 15.58 -7.95
N VAL A 250 -8.26 15.98 -8.94
CA VAL A 250 -7.83 16.70 -10.15
C VAL A 250 -7.24 18.08 -9.80
N VAL A 251 -7.87 18.79 -8.86
CA VAL A 251 -7.43 20.11 -8.37
C VAL A 251 -7.30 20.18 -6.84
N GLY A 252 -7.86 19.23 -6.10
CA GLY A 252 -7.94 19.23 -4.64
C GLY A 252 -6.56 19.28 -3.96
N TYR A 253 -5.52 18.74 -4.56
CA TYR A 253 -4.15 18.79 -4.04
C TYR A 253 -3.63 20.23 -3.84
N VAL A 254 -4.17 21.22 -4.56
CA VAL A 254 -3.82 22.64 -4.41
C VAL A 254 -4.12 23.14 -2.99
N ALA A 255 -5.10 22.55 -2.30
CA ALA A 255 -5.42 22.84 -0.91
C ALA A 255 -4.28 22.53 0.07
N GLY A 256 -3.30 21.71 -0.31
CA GLY A 256 -2.09 21.48 0.47
C GLY A 256 -1.26 22.76 0.68
N LYS A 257 -1.31 23.70 -0.27
CA LYS A 257 -0.73 25.06 -0.12
C LYS A 257 -1.73 26.09 0.40
N PHE A 258 -3.02 25.93 0.08
CA PHE A 258 -4.09 26.87 0.39
C PHE A 258 -5.22 26.18 1.14
N PRO A 259 -5.06 25.87 2.46
CA PRO A 259 -6.02 25.06 3.23
C PRO A 259 -7.46 25.58 3.24
N LYS A 260 -7.64 26.91 3.11
CA LYS A 260 -8.97 27.54 3.03
C LYS A 260 -9.77 27.11 1.79
N LEU A 261 -9.08 26.61 0.74
CA LEU A 261 -9.70 26.13 -0.50
C LEU A 261 -10.10 24.63 -0.44
N MET A 262 -9.89 23.94 0.67
CA MET A 262 -10.16 22.51 0.80
C MET A 262 -11.58 22.13 0.38
N ARG A 263 -12.58 22.80 0.94
CA ARG A 263 -13.99 22.51 0.64
C ARG A 263 -14.40 22.83 -0.80
N PRO A 264 -14.14 24.06 -1.33
CA PRO A 264 -14.51 24.38 -2.72
C PRO A 264 -13.78 23.52 -3.74
N LEU A 265 -12.50 23.19 -3.53
CA LEU A 265 -11.75 22.32 -4.45
C LEU A 265 -12.25 20.86 -4.38
N ALA A 266 -12.62 20.35 -3.20
CA ALA A 266 -13.22 19.03 -3.08
C ALA A 266 -14.60 18.92 -3.78
N ILE A 267 -15.37 20.03 -3.84
CA ILE A 267 -16.61 20.08 -4.62
C ILE A 267 -16.28 20.11 -6.12
N ALA A 268 -15.32 20.92 -6.55
CA ALA A 268 -14.89 20.98 -7.94
C ALA A 268 -14.41 19.59 -8.43
N ASP A 269 -13.63 18.87 -7.63
CA ASP A 269 -13.16 17.53 -7.95
C ASP A 269 -14.30 16.55 -8.25
N LYS A 270 -15.42 16.59 -7.50
CA LYS A 270 -16.58 15.72 -7.77
C LYS A 270 -17.14 15.85 -9.19
N PHE A 271 -17.00 17.03 -9.81
CA PHE A 271 -17.39 17.28 -11.20
C PHE A 271 -16.27 16.93 -12.16
N LEU A 272 -15.05 17.41 -11.90
CA LEU A 272 -13.89 17.23 -12.79
C LEU A 272 -13.51 15.76 -12.97
N GLU A 273 -13.62 14.96 -11.92
CA GLU A 273 -13.37 13.51 -11.92
C GLU A 273 -14.33 12.70 -12.80
N ARG A 274 -15.44 13.30 -13.23
CA ARG A 274 -16.43 12.69 -14.14
C ARG A 274 -16.29 13.11 -15.59
N ILE A 275 -15.49 14.15 -15.85
CA ILE A 275 -15.31 14.67 -17.23
C ILE A 275 -14.23 13.83 -17.92
N PRO A 276 -14.57 13.13 -19.02
CA PRO A 276 -13.60 12.36 -19.80
C PRO A 276 -12.37 13.22 -20.15
N TYR A 277 -11.19 12.62 -20.13
CA TYR A 277 -9.87 13.23 -20.31
C TYR A 277 -9.43 14.16 -19.16
N VAL A 278 -10.30 15.05 -18.61
CA VAL A 278 -9.98 15.91 -17.46
C VAL A 278 -9.66 15.06 -16.22
N GLN A 279 -10.44 14.01 -15.99
CA GLN A 279 -10.22 13.06 -14.90
C GLN A 279 -8.82 12.44 -14.91
N ARG A 280 -8.18 12.30 -16.09
CA ARG A 280 -6.82 11.78 -16.22
C ARG A 280 -5.75 12.74 -15.67
N LEU A 281 -6.10 14.00 -15.39
CA LEU A 281 -5.22 14.94 -14.69
C LEU A 281 -5.27 14.76 -13.16
N ALA A 282 -5.97 13.76 -12.67
CA ALA A 282 -6.02 13.43 -11.25
C ALA A 282 -4.61 13.16 -10.67
N TRP A 283 -4.43 13.49 -9.40
CA TRP A 283 -3.21 13.13 -8.70
C TRP A 283 -3.18 11.66 -8.32
N ILE A 284 -4.32 11.15 -7.84
CA ILE A 284 -4.46 9.76 -7.40
C ILE A 284 -5.49 9.07 -8.29
N PHE A 285 -5.23 7.81 -8.57
CA PHE A 285 -6.23 6.92 -9.14
C PHE A 285 -6.28 5.62 -8.35
N THR A 286 -7.42 4.96 -8.39
CA THR A 286 -7.61 3.62 -7.85
C THR A 286 -8.04 2.70 -8.97
N PHE A 287 -7.57 1.46 -8.92
CA PHE A 287 -8.05 0.41 -9.80
C PHE A 287 -8.27 -0.88 -9.04
N GLU A 288 -9.32 -1.59 -9.42
CA GLU A 288 -9.68 -2.87 -8.81
C GLU A 288 -9.45 -4.01 -9.79
N PHE A 289 -8.69 -5.00 -9.36
CA PHE A 289 -8.48 -6.25 -10.07
C PHE A 289 -9.21 -7.40 -9.38
N TYR A 290 -9.65 -8.35 -10.18
CA TYR A 290 -10.30 -9.57 -9.77
C TYR A 290 -9.61 -10.79 -10.38
N LYS A 291 -9.33 -11.81 -9.55
CA LYS A 291 -8.85 -13.10 -10.04
C LYS A 291 -10.04 -14.02 -10.28
N LYS A 292 -10.32 -14.34 -11.56
CA LYS A 292 -11.40 -15.27 -11.89
C LYS A 292 -11.21 -16.61 -11.21
N PRO A 293 -12.30 -17.28 -10.77
CA PRO A 293 -12.26 -18.70 -10.50
C PRO A 293 -11.79 -19.46 -11.75
N GLU A 294 -10.91 -20.43 -11.57
CA GLU A 294 -10.43 -21.33 -12.62
C GLU A 294 -11.44 -22.45 -12.83
#